data_f105a8bd084e99e5f0add6787f0b4c9b
#
_entry.id   f105a8bd084e99e5f0add6787f0b4c9b
#
_cell.length_a   1.000
_cell.length_b   1.000
_cell.length_c   1.000
_cell.angle_alpha   90.00
_cell.angle_beta   90.00
_cell.angle_gamma   90.00
#
_symmetry.space_group_name_H-M   'P 1'
#
loop_
_entity.id
_entity.type
_entity.pdbx_description
1 polymer ?
#
loop_
_entity_poly.entity_id
_entity_poly.type
_entity_poly.pdbx_seq_one_letter_code
_entity_poly.pdbx_strand_id
1 'polypeptide(L)'
;YEIPLRLVGSEMCIRDRLTGDLGQPISAYSHGMKQKLAIIAAWIHDPKLIIMDEPFVGLDPKAAHLLKGMMRELCDVGGAIFFSTHVLEVAEKLCDKVAIIKGGRLIRSGTMEEVKGDDSLEDVFLELEDASC
;
A
#
# COMPACT_ATOMS: atom_id res chain seq x y z
N TYR A 1 2.96 -21.73 14.29
CA TYR A 1 2.55 -20.34 14.09
C TYR A 1 3.68 -19.40 13.63
N GLU A 2 4.93 -19.86 13.61
CA GLU A 2 6.08 -19.03 13.20
C GLU A 2 6.45 -19.17 11.71
N ILE A 3 5.81 -20.09 10.98
CA ILE A 3 6.24 -20.46 9.63
C ILE A 3 5.75 -19.49 8.52
N PRO A 4 4.53 -18.91 8.54
CA PRO A 4 4.06 -18.10 7.41
C PRO A 4 4.78 -16.75 7.28
N LEU A 5 5.17 -16.13 8.37
CA LEU A 5 5.79 -14.79 8.36
C LEU A 5 7.25 -14.79 7.91
N ARG A 6 8.00 -15.78 8.34
CA ARG A 6 9.37 -16.00 7.84
C ARG A 6 9.38 -16.25 6.34
N LEU A 7 8.35 -16.92 5.82
CA LEU A 7 8.18 -17.16 4.40
C LEU A 7 7.79 -15.89 3.65
N VAL A 8 6.90 -15.05 4.15
CA VAL A 8 6.48 -13.81 3.49
C VAL A 8 7.64 -12.81 3.40
N GLY A 9 8.36 -12.59 4.48
CA GLY A 9 9.55 -11.72 4.49
C GLY A 9 10.67 -12.28 3.62
N SER A 10 10.94 -13.59 3.69
CA SER A 10 11.96 -14.24 2.87
C SER A 10 11.54 -14.35 1.40
N GLU A 11 10.27 -14.59 1.08
CA GLU A 11 9.79 -14.59 -0.30
C GLU A 11 9.92 -13.21 -0.95
N MET A 12 9.60 -12.14 -0.25
CA MET A 12 9.77 -10.79 -0.74
C MET A 12 11.24 -10.46 -0.98
N CYS A 13 12.13 -10.82 -0.05
CA CYS A 13 13.58 -10.68 -0.21
C CYS A 13 14.12 -11.53 -1.37
N ILE A 14 13.68 -12.79 -1.50
CA ILE A 14 14.16 -13.73 -2.53
C ILE A 14 13.62 -13.31 -3.90
N ARG A 15 12.34 -13.00 -4.04
CA ARG A 15 11.74 -12.62 -5.32
C ARG A 15 12.26 -11.27 -5.84
N ASP A 16 12.59 -10.35 -4.96
CA ASP A 16 13.06 -9.01 -5.32
C ASP A 16 14.59 -8.88 -5.40
N ARG A 17 15.33 -9.98 -5.28
CA ARG A 17 16.80 -10.01 -5.33
C ARG A 17 17.49 -9.14 -4.27
N LEU A 18 16.79 -8.77 -3.20
CA LEU A 18 17.38 -7.99 -2.11
C LEU A 18 18.41 -8.80 -1.31
N THR A 19 18.35 -10.13 -1.40
CA THR A 19 19.24 -11.03 -0.67
C THR A 19 20.71 -10.82 -0.99
N GLY A 20 21.06 -10.42 -2.24
CA GLY A 20 22.42 -10.09 -2.64
C GLY A 20 22.96 -8.81 -2.00
N ASP A 21 22.10 -7.92 -1.56
CA ASP A 21 22.43 -6.60 -1.05
C ASP A 21 22.35 -6.51 0.48
N LEU A 22 21.89 -7.55 1.17
CA LEU A 22 21.76 -7.58 2.63
C LEU A 22 23.08 -7.37 3.41
N GLY A 23 24.22 -7.59 2.76
CA GLY A 23 25.53 -7.32 3.34
C GLY A 23 26.00 -5.87 3.24
N GLN A 24 25.28 -5.01 2.54
CA GLN A 24 25.62 -3.61 2.35
C GLN A 24 24.94 -2.73 3.41
N PRO A 25 25.55 -1.60 3.77
CA PRO A 25 24.90 -0.64 4.68
C PRO A 25 23.65 -0.04 4.01
N ILE A 26 22.60 0.18 4.81
CA ILE A 26 21.31 0.74 4.33
C ILE A 26 21.50 2.11 3.65
N SER A 27 22.52 2.86 4.02
CA SER A 27 22.87 4.14 3.38
C SER A 27 23.20 3.99 1.89
N ALA A 28 23.69 2.81 1.46
CA ALA A 28 24.01 2.49 0.07
C ALA A 28 22.79 2.02 -0.73
N TYR A 29 21.64 1.79 -0.09
CA TYR A 29 20.44 1.32 -0.75
C TYR A 29 19.79 2.42 -1.60
N SER A 30 19.30 2.05 -2.78
CA SER A 30 18.44 2.92 -3.58
C SER A 30 17.13 3.23 -2.84
N HIS A 31 16.40 4.25 -3.31
CA HIS A 31 15.10 4.59 -2.71
C HIS A 31 14.13 3.40 -2.73
N GLY A 32 14.03 2.70 -3.85
CA GLY A 32 13.19 1.50 -3.98
C GLY A 32 13.62 0.35 -3.05
N MET A 33 14.93 0.15 -2.86
CA MET A 33 15.45 -0.85 -1.91
C MET A 33 15.09 -0.50 -0.46
N LYS A 34 15.19 0.76 -0.07
CA LYS A 34 14.77 1.25 1.25
C LYS A 34 13.27 1.06 1.47
N GLN A 35 12.46 1.34 0.45
CA GLN A 35 11.01 1.14 0.51
C GLN A 35 10.67 -0.35 0.69
N LYS A 36 11.29 -1.25 -0.07
CA LYS A 36 11.12 -2.70 0.11
C LYS A 36 11.50 -3.17 1.50
N LEU A 37 12.62 -2.70 2.01
CA LEU A 37 13.09 -3.05 3.36
C LEU A 37 12.11 -2.58 4.44
N ALA A 38 11.57 -1.37 4.33
CA ALA A 38 10.57 -0.83 5.25
C ALA A 38 9.27 -1.67 5.24
N ILE A 39 8.82 -2.08 4.05
CA ILE A 39 7.65 -2.96 3.90
C ILE A 39 7.90 -4.32 4.56
N ILE A 40 9.04 -4.94 4.31
CA ILE A 40 9.42 -6.22 4.92
C ILE A 40 9.44 -6.10 6.45
N ALA A 41 10.04 -5.03 6.98
CA ALA A 41 10.11 -4.78 8.41
C ALA A 41 8.73 -4.63 9.05
N ALA A 42 7.78 -4.01 8.35
CA ALA A 42 6.40 -3.86 8.82
C ALA A 42 5.67 -5.21 8.94
N TRP A 43 5.96 -6.16 8.04
CA TRP A 43 5.33 -7.49 8.05
C TRP A 43 5.96 -8.51 9.00
N ILE A 44 7.22 -8.32 9.39
CA ILE A 44 7.97 -9.30 10.21
C ILE A 44 7.31 -9.61 11.56
N HIS A 45 6.55 -8.67 12.11
CA HIS A 45 5.95 -8.78 13.43
C HIS A 45 4.52 -9.33 13.45
N ASP A 46 4.02 -9.84 12.33
CA ASP A 46 2.63 -10.31 12.19
C ASP A 46 1.59 -9.28 12.66
N PRO A 47 1.60 -8.08 12.08
CA PRO A 47 0.73 -7.01 12.55
C PRO A 47 -0.72 -7.30 12.19
N LYS A 48 -1.64 -6.92 13.05
CA LYS A 48 -3.08 -6.88 12.75
C LYS A 48 -3.51 -5.61 12.05
N LEU A 49 -2.72 -4.55 12.16
CA LEU A 49 -2.92 -3.27 11.51
C LEU A 49 -1.60 -2.76 10.96
N ILE A 50 -1.60 -2.37 9.69
CA ILE A 50 -0.48 -1.70 9.05
C ILE A 50 -0.93 -0.32 8.56
N ILE A 51 -0.12 0.70 8.85
CA ILE A 51 -0.32 2.07 8.37
C ILE A 51 0.86 2.43 7.48
N MET A 52 0.59 2.85 6.25
CA MET A 52 1.63 3.19 5.26
C MET A 52 1.33 4.51 4.57
N ASP A 53 2.39 5.24 4.26
CA ASP A 53 2.33 6.43 3.43
C ASP A 53 2.93 6.13 2.06
N GLU A 54 2.14 6.30 1.00
CA GLU A 54 2.53 6.09 -0.40
C GLU A 54 3.32 4.78 -0.66
N PRO A 55 2.80 3.62 -0.27
CA PRO A 55 3.60 2.38 -0.24
C PRO A 55 4.06 1.87 -1.60
N PHE A 56 3.44 2.33 -2.68
CA PHE A 56 3.78 1.90 -4.05
C PHE A 56 4.82 2.78 -4.74
N VAL A 57 5.13 3.95 -4.18
CA VAL A 57 6.13 4.87 -4.75
C VAL A 57 7.52 4.24 -4.68
N GLY A 58 8.22 4.24 -5.81
CA GLY A 58 9.57 3.68 -5.94
C GLY A 58 9.64 2.16 -6.06
N LEU A 59 8.50 1.46 -6.08
CA LEU A 59 8.46 0.02 -6.36
C LEU A 59 8.41 -0.25 -7.86
N ASP A 60 9.15 -1.26 -8.29
CA ASP A 60 8.98 -1.81 -9.64
C ASP A 60 7.63 -2.57 -9.74
N PRO A 61 7.12 -2.82 -10.96
CA PRO A 61 5.82 -3.46 -11.16
C PRO A 61 5.67 -4.81 -10.46
N LYS A 62 6.75 -5.58 -10.37
CA LYS A 62 6.76 -6.90 -9.73
C LYS A 62 6.62 -6.79 -8.22
N ALA A 63 7.36 -5.87 -7.60
CA ALA A 63 7.28 -5.60 -6.18
C ALA A 63 5.92 -5.00 -5.79
N ALA A 64 5.37 -4.10 -6.61
CA ALA A 64 4.04 -3.56 -6.42
C ALA A 64 2.95 -4.63 -6.48
N HIS A 65 3.05 -5.56 -7.43
CA HIS A 65 2.12 -6.69 -7.53
C HIS A 65 2.19 -7.61 -6.30
N LEU A 66 3.41 -7.91 -5.84
CA LEU A 66 3.62 -8.72 -4.65
C LEU A 66 3.05 -8.04 -3.40
N LEU A 67 3.30 -6.74 -3.22
CA LEU A 67 2.76 -5.97 -2.10
C LEU A 67 1.23 -6.00 -2.09
N LYS A 68 0.57 -5.81 -3.24
CA LYS A 68 -0.89 -5.91 -3.35
C LYS A 68 -1.42 -7.26 -2.89
N GLY A 69 -0.74 -8.34 -3.27
CA GLY A 69 -1.07 -9.71 -2.82
C GLY A 69 -0.97 -9.85 -1.30
N MET A 70 0.14 -9.41 -0.72
CA MET A 70 0.37 -9.45 0.73
C MET A 70 -0.66 -8.62 1.52
N MET A 71 -1.02 -7.45 0.98
CA MET A 71 -2.06 -6.60 1.59
C MET A 71 -3.41 -7.32 1.61
N ARG A 72 -3.79 -7.96 0.52
CA ARG A 72 -5.04 -8.71 0.43
C ARG A 72 -5.04 -9.91 1.37
N GLU A 73 -3.98 -10.67 1.42
CA GLU A 73 -3.82 -11.81 2.33
C GLU A 73 -3.97 -11.41 3.80
N LEU A 74 -3.36 -10.28 4.21
CA LEU A 74 -3.49 -9.78 5.58
C LEU A 74 -4.95 -9.43 5.91
N CYS A 75 -5.66 -8.79 4.99
CA CYS A 75 -7.08 -8.45 5.18
C CYS A 75 -7.95 -9.70 5.22
N ASP A 76 -7.68 -10.70 4.40
CA ASP A 76 -8.45 -11.94 4.33
C ASP A 76 -8.36 -12.76 5.63
N VAL A 77 -7.26 -12.66 6.37
CA VAL A 77 -7.11 -13.29 7.70
C VAL A 77 -7.58 -12.39 8.85
N GLY A 78 -8.27 -11.30 8.56
CA GLY A 78 -8.88 -10.42 9.56
C GLY A 78 -7.99 -9.25 10.02
N GLY A 79 -6.87 -9.02 9.35
CA GLY A 79 -6.07 -7.82 9.54
C GLY A 79 -6.67 -6.59 8.84
N ALA A 80 -6.08 -5.44 9.06
CA ALA A 80 -6.48 -4.18 8.44
C ALA A 80 -5.26 -3.41 7.94
N ILE A 81 -5.44 -2.73 6.80
CA ILE A 81 -4.41 -1.87 6.22
C ILE A 81 -5.01 -0.50 5.96
N PHE A 82 -4.29 0.53 6.39
CA PHE A 82 -4.57 1.93 6.09
C PHE A 82 -3.37 2.52 5.35
N PHE A 83 -3.58 3.05 4.17
CA PHE A 83 -2.49 3.68 3.41
C PHE A 83 -2.96 4.93 2.68
N SER A 84 -2.05 5.89 2.53
CA SER A 84 -2.24 7.04 1.65
C SER A 84 -1.79 6.71 0.24
N THR A 85 -2.43 7.29 -0.76
CA THR A 85 -1.97 7.28 -2.14
C THR A 85 -2.59 8.43 -2.92
N HIS A 86 -1.86 8.94 -3.90
CA HIS A 86 -2.38 9.87 -4.91
C HIS A 86 -2.73 9.15 -6.23
N VAL A 87 -2.53 7.83 -6.29
CA VAL A 87 -2.86 7.01 -7.46
C VAL A 87 -4.26 6.45 -7.30
N LEU A 88 -5.25 7.16 -7.83
CA LEU A 88 -6.68 6.85 -7.65
C LEU A 88 -7.06 5.46 -8.18
N GLU A 89 -6.48 5.04 -9.30
CA GLU A 89 -6.69 3.69 -9.86
C GLU A 89 -6.26 2.58 -8.90
N VAL A 90 -5.17 2.77 -8.15
CA VAL A 90 -4.71 1.81 -7.14
C VAL A 90 -5.70 1.75 -5.98
N ALA A 91 -6.15 2.91 -5.49
CA ALA A 91 -7.16 2.98 -4.44
C ALA A 91 -8.46 2.29 -4.86
N GLU A 92 -8.96 2.59 -6.05
CA GLU A 92 -10.21 2.04 -6.57
C GLU A 92 -10.18 0.50 -6.70
N LYS A 93 -9.04 -0.07 -7.14
CA LYS A 93 -8.90 -1.52 -7.35
C LYS A 93 -8.59 -2.31 -6.07
N LEU A 94 -8.00 -1.66 -5.07
CA LEU A 94 -7.44 -2.34 -3.90
C LEU A 94 -8.24 -2.11 -2.62
N CYS A 95 -8.84 -0.93 -2.45
CA CYS A 95 -9.45 -0.52 -1.20
C CYS A 95 -10.93 -0.90 -1.12
N ASP A 96 -11.37 -1.38 0.03
CA ASP A 96 -12.78 -1.59 0.36
C ASP A 96 -13.45 -0.29 0.79
N LYS A 97 -12.68 0.60 1.43
CA LYS A 97 -13.12 1.93 1.90
C LYS A 97 -12.12 2.99 1.49
N VAL A 98 -12.59 4.19 1.28
CA VAL A 98 -11.78 5.33 0.89
C VAL A 98 -12.16 6.59 1.66
N ALA A 99 -11.17 7.43 1.91
CA ALA A 99 -11.34 8.76 2.47
C ALA A 99 -10.59 9.78 1.60
N ILE A 100 -11.29 10.79 1.13
CA ILE A 100 -10.73 11.86 0.30
C ILE A 100 -10.44 13.05 1.20
N ILE A 101 -9.17 13.47 1.22
CA ILE A 101 -8.68 14.60 2.02
C ILE A 101 -8.19 15.69 1.07
N LYS A 102 -8.61 16.94 1.32
CA LYS A 102 -8.16 18.12 0.58
C LYS A 102 -7.94 19.28 1.55
N GLY A 103 -6.79 19.94 1.44
CA GLY A 103 -6.46 21.08 2.29
C GLY A 103 -6.52 20.77 3.80
N GLY A 104 -6.16 19.55 4.20
CA GLY A 104 -6.20 19.10 5.59
C GLY A 104 -7.61 18.80 6.13
N ARG A 105 -8.62 18.74 5.27
CA ARG A 105 -10.01 18.45 5.64
C ARG A 105 -10.47 17.17 4.97
N LEU A 106 -11.22 16.35 5.71
CA LEU A 106 -11.94 15.21 5.17
C LEU A 106 -13.13 15.72 4.35
N ILE A 107 -13.12 15.43 3.04
CA ILE A 107 -14.16 15.86 2.11
C ILE A 107 -15.23 14.78 1.96
N ARG A 108 -14.83 13.53 1.80
CA ARG A 108 -15.74 12.42 1.61
C ARG A 108 -15.10 11.12 2.14
N SER A 109 -15.89 10.24 2.73
CA SER A 109 -15.44 8.93 3.16
C SER A 109 -16.58 7.92 3.17
N GLY A 110 -16.27 6.65 2.95
CA GLY A 110 -17.23 5.57 2.94
C GLY A 110 -16.65 4.32 2.28
N THR A 111 -17.50 3.37 1.98
CA THR A 111 -17.13 2.25 1.10
C THR A 111 -16.80 2.77 -0.29
N MET A 112 -16.06 1.99 -1.06
CA MET A 112 -15.72 2.39 -2.43
C MET A 112 -16.99 2.67 -3.26
N GLU A 113 -18.02 1.85 -3.12
CA GLU A 113 -19.31 2.02 -3.80
C GLU A 113 -20.06 3.28 -3.37
N GLU A 114 -20.08 3.60 -2.07
CA GLU A 114 -20.73 4.80 -1.55
C GLU A 114 -20.06 6.10 -2.02
N VAL A 115 -18.73 6.06 -2.20
CA VAL A 115 -17.95 7.24 -2.58
C VAL A 115 -17.96 7.46 -4.07
N LYS A 116 -17.76 6.43 -4.87
CA LYS A 116 -17.69 6.59 -6.33
C LYS A 116 -19.04 6.44 -7.05
N GLY A 117 -19.99 5.65 -6.52
CA GLY A 117 -21.24 5.34 -7.22
C GLY A 117 -20.97 4.60 -8.52
N ASP A 118 -21.58 5.07 -9.60
CA ASP A 118 -21.41 4.52 -10.95
C ASP A 118 -20.22 5.11 -11.72
N ASP A 119 -19.58 6.16 -11.18
CA ASP A 119 -18.44 6.85 -11.78
C ASP A 119 -17.11 6.22 -11.41
N SER A 120 -16.01 6.70 -11.97
CA SER A 120 -14.67 6.36 -11.47
C SER A 120 -14.30 7.20 -10.26
N LEU A 121 -13.38 6.71 -9.43
CA LEU A 121 -12.87 7.49 -8.30
C LEU A 121 -12.17 8.78 -8.78
N GLU A 122 -11.59 8.76 -9.99
CA GLU A 122 -10.96 9.92 -10.62
C GLU A 122 -11.99 10.98 -10.98
N ASP A 123 -13.12 10.61 -11.57
CA ASP A 123 -14.20 11.54 -11.92
C ASP A 123 -14.75 12.21 -10.66
N VAL A 124 -15.02 11.44 -9.61
CA VAL A 124 -15.47 11.96 -8.31
C VAL A 124 -14.44 12.92 -7.70
N PHE A 125 -13.16 12.61 -7.80
CA PHE A 125 -12.09 13.47 -7.29
C PHE A 125 -12.04 14.80 -8.04
N LEU A 126 -12.14 14.78 -9.37
CA LEU A 126 -12.15 15.99 -10.23
C LEU A 126 -13.37 16.86 -9.94
N GLU A 127 -14.56 16.28 -9.79
CA GLU A 127 -15.77 17.03 -9.41
C GLU A 127 -15.60 17.74 -8.05
N LEU A 128 -14.98 17.07 -7.07
CA LEU A 128 -14.72 17.67 -5.78
C LEU A 128 -13.62 18.75 -5.83
N GLU A 129 -12.73 18.70 -6.81
CA GLU A 129 -11.78 19.77 -7.07
C GLU A 129 -12.48 21.01 -7.63
N ASP A 130 -13.34 20.84 -8.63
CA ASP A 130 -14.06 21.93 -9.29
C ASP A 130 -15.10 22.60 -8.38
N ALA A 131 -15.78 21.82 -7.55
CA ALA A 131 -16.77 22.36 -6.58
C ALA A 131 -16.15 23.20 -5.45
N SER A 132 -14.83 23.25 -5.38
CA SER A 132 -14.11 23.97 -4.30
C SER A 132 -13.47 25.28 -4.78
N CYS A 133 -13.78 25.72 -6.01
CA CYS A 133 -13.36 27.01 -6.56
C CYS A 133 -14.36 28.11 -6.28
#